data_a9c0c537fef23bee72eac39e8f083df4
#
_entry.id   a9c0c537fef23bee72eac39e8f083df4
#
_cell.length_a   1.000
_cell.length_b   1.000
_cell.length_c   1.000
_cell.angle_alpha   90.00
_cell.angle_beta   90.00
_cell.angle_gamma   90.00
#
_symmetry.space_group_name_H-M   'P 1'
#
loop_
_entity.id
_entity.type
_entity.pdbx_description
1 polymer ?
#
loop_
_entity_poly.entity_id
_entity_poly.type
_entity_poly.pdbx_seq_one_letter_code
_entity_poly.pdbx_strand_id
1 'polypeptide(L)'
;MTFTHAKTFYFASHFIAPHKRNACYAVYAFCRYVDDLIDVAMERGDVTRDHAVTLVAQWRKDLDALYAGEHLPSSGADDPTKVAILTAWEDTLSTYRIPRNLPDELIEGVLMDTIVTRFETFDELYVYCYKVASVVGLMTSEIFGYSSKEALAHAIELGIAMQLTNILRDVGEDAERGRIYLPLDDLDAYGVTEDDIMSRRWTPQLHALIRDYTNRAESYYASSDRGIPMLERDSRTTVYLMS
;
A
#
# COMPACT_ATOMS: atom_id res chain seq x y z
N MET A 1 0.01 -7.02 -6.46
CA MET A 1 -0.13 -7.55 -5.06
C MET A 1 -0.54 -9.00 -5.14
N THR A 2 0.29 -9.90 -4.66
CA THR A 2 0.06 -11.34 -4.80
C THR A 2 -1.08 -11.82 -3.90
N PHE A 3 -1.80 -12.82 -4.39
CA PHE A 3 -2.92 -13.54 -3.76
C PHE A 3 -2.66 -13.98 -2.29
N THR A 4 -1.40 -14.02 -1.87
CA THR A 4 -0.97 -14.46 -0.53
C THR A 4 -1.30 -13.42 0.55
N HIS A 5 -1.08 -12.12 0.32
CA HIS A 5 -1.39 -11.07 1.29
C HIS A 5 -2.89 -10.90 1.51
N ALA A 6 -3.69 -11.07 0.44
CA ALA A 6 -5.14 -11.08 0.58
C ALA A 6 -5.62 -12.20 1.52
N LYS A 7 -4.96 -13.38 1.50
CA LYS A 7 -5.31 -14.49 2.39
C LYS A 7 -4.94 -14.21 3.85
N THR A 8 -3.75 -13.66 4.11
CA THR A 8 -3.32 -13.31 5.47
C THR A 8 -4.21 -12.21 6.05
N PHE A 9 -4.48 -11.15 5.29
CA PHE A 9 -5.40 -10.10 5.69
C PHE A 9 -6.81 -10.64 5.96
N TYR A 10 -7.35 -11.46 5.06
CA TYR A 10 -8.67 -12.09 5.23
C TYR A 10 -8.71 -12.96 6.48
N PHE A 11 -7.70 -13.82 6.70
CA PHE A 11 -7.62 -14.66 7.88
C PHE A 11 -7.53 -13.82 9.16
N ALA A 12 -6.60 -12.87 9.22
CA ALA A 12 -6.41 -12.00 10.38
C ALA A 12 -7.66 -11.17 10.71
N SER A 13 -8.41 -10.74 9.71
CA SER A 13 -9.64 -9.95 9.89
C SER A 13 -10.76 -10.67 10.64
N HIS A 14 -10.71 -12.01 10.75
CA HIS A 14 -11.69 -12.76 11.54
C HIS A 14 -11.57 -12.53 13.05
N PHE A 15 -10.46 -11.99 13.52
CA PHE A 15 -10.20 -11.73 14.94
C PHE A 15 -10.64 -10.35 15.42
N ILE A 16 -11.19 -9.51 14.54
CA ILE A 16 -11.74 -8.19 14.91
C ILE A 16 -13.26 -8.18 14.84
N ALA A 17 -13.85 -7.20 15.53
CA ALA A 17 -15.30 -6.98 15.54
C ALA A 17 -15.85 -6.79 14.11
N PRO A 18 -17.06 -7.30 13.80
CA PRO A 18 -17.61 -7.27 12.43
C PRO A 18 -17.66 -5.88 11.79
N HIS A 19 -17.99 -4.83 12.56
CA HIS A 19 -18.04 -3.46 12.05
C HIS A 19 -16.65 -2.94 11.65
N LYS A 20 -15.60 -3.22 12.45
CA LYS A 20 -14.21 -2.89 12.11
C LYS A 20 -13.74 -3.68 10.89
N ARG A 21 -14.09 -4.98 10.83
CA ARG A 21 -13.74 -5.84 9.71
C ARG A 21 -14.31 -5.34 8.40
N ASN A 22 -15.59 -4.93 8.37
CA ASN A 22 -16.23 -4.39 7.18
C ASN A 22 -15.56 -3.09 6.72
N ALA A 23 -15.21 -2.20 7.64
CA ALA A 23 -14.47 -0.98 7.33
C ALA A 23 -13.06 -1.28 6.77
N CYS A 24 -12.35 -2.26 7.34
CA CYS A 24 -11.07 -2.70 6.80
C CYS A 24 -11.20 -3.29 5.38
N TYR A 25 -12.30 -4.00 5.11
CA TYR A 25 -12.58 -4.49 3.75
C TYR A 25 -12.88 -3.36 2.76
N ALA A 26 -13.54 -2.28 3.20
CA ALA A 26 -13.74 -1.09 2.36
C ALA A 26 -12.40 -0.43 2.00
N VAL A 27 -11.50 -0.26 2.99
CA VAL A 27 -10.14 0.25 2.74
C VAL A 27 -9.39 -0.66 1.78
N TYR A 28 -9.39 -1.97 2.02
CA TYR A 28 -8.72 -2.94 1.14
C TYR A 28 -9.29 -2.91 -0.29
N ALA A 29 -10.60 -2.90 -0.43
CA ALA A 29 -11.26 -2.87 -1.74
C ALA A 29 -10.91 -1.59 -2.51
N PHE A 30 -10.87 -0.44 -1.82
CA PHE A 30 -10.42 0.82 -2.40
C PHE A 30 -8.97 0.73 -2.90
N CYS A 31 -8.04 0.30 -2.03
CA CYS A 31 -6.63 0.18 -2.40
C CYS A 31 -6.43 -0.75 -3.60
N ARG A 32 -7.08 -1.92 -3.57
CA ARG A 32 -6.98 -2.91 -4.64
C ARG A 32 -7.58 -2.42 -5.96
N TYR A 33 -8.71 -1.73 -5.89
CA TYR A 33 -9.34 -1.21 -7.09
C TYR A 33 -8.50 -0.11 -7.74
N VAL A 34 -7.92 0.80 -6.96
CA VAL A 34 -7.04 1.86 -7.48
C VAL A 34 -5.78 1.26 -8.12
N ASP A 35 -5.20 0.25 -7.49
CA ASP A 35 -4.07 -0.53 -8.01
C ASP A 35 -4.41 -1.21 -9.35
N ASP A 36 -5.49 -2.03 -9.37
CA ASP A 36 -5.96 -2.72 -10.57
C ASP A 36 -6.32 -1.78 -11.72
N LEU A 37 -6.84 -0.59 -11.41
CA LEU A 37 -7.24 0.40 -12.39
C LEU A 37 -6.04 0.91 -13.21
N ILE A 38 -4.88 0.99 -12.56
CA ILE A 38 -3.62 1.42 -13.19
C ILE A 38 -2.90 0.23 -13.84
N ASP A 39 -2.80 -0.91 -13.16
CA ASP A 39 -2.12 -2.10 -13.67
C ASP A 39 -2.80 -2.65 -14.94
N VAL A 40 -4.13 -2.81 -14.92
CA VAL A 40 -4.89 -3.27 -16.10
C VAL A 40 -4.80 -2.27 -17.26
N ALA A 41 -4.75 -0.97 -16.93
CA ALA A 41 -4.58 0.07 -17.92
C ALA A 41 -3.22 -0.04 -18.65
N MET A 42 -2.17 -0.37 -17.91
CA MET A 42 -0.81 -0.51 -18.44
C MET A 42 -0.60 -1.83 -19.21
N GLU A 43 -1.15 -2.95 -18.70
CA GLU A 43 -0.96 -4.28 -19.32
C GLU A 43 -1.70 -4.43 -20.66
N ARG A 44 -2.87 -3.83 -20.82
CA ARG A 44 -3.67 -3.97 -22.05
C ARG A 44 -3.21 -3.08 -23.20
N GLY A 45 -2.33 -2.11 -22.94
CA GLY A 45 -1.92 -1.13 -23.95
C GLY A 45 -3.09 -0.26 -24.47
N ASP A 46 -4.29 -0.46 -23.96
CA ASP A 46 -5.54 0.19 -24.35
C ASP A 46 -5.74 1.55 -23.67
N VAL A 47 -4.98 1.79 -22.60
CA VAL A 47 -5.13 3.00 -21.80
C VAL A 47 -3.82 3.76 -21.81
N THR A 48 -3.85 4.94 -22.42
CA THR A 48 -2.76 5.90 -22.30
C THR A 48 -2.66 6.38 -20.86
N ARG A 49 -1.45 6.79 -20.44
CA ARG A 49 -1.20 7.46 -19.15
C ARG A 49 -2.24 8.55 -18.84
N ASP A 50 -2.65 9.31 -19.86
CA ASP A 50 -3.64 10.38 -19.73
C ASP A 50 -5.02 9.86 -19.32
N HIS A 51 -5.39 8.65 -19.75
CA HIS A 51 -6.63 8.03 -19.35
C HIS A 51 -6.58 7.54 -17.89
N ALA A 52 -5.47 6.91 -17.45
CA ALA A 52 -5.27 6.53 -16.05
C ALA A 52 -5.34 7.76 -15.12
N VAL A 53 -4.70 8.86 -15.50
CA VAL A 53 -4.77 10.15 -14.78
C VAL A 53 -6.22 10.66 -14.73
N THR A 54 -6.99 10.52 -15.82
CA THR A 54 -8.39 10.95 -15.88
C THR A 54 -9.27 10.09 -14.93
N LEU A 55 -9.08 8.78 -14.91
CA LEU A 55 -9.81 7.87 -14.02
C LEU A 55 -9.53 8.18 -12.55
N VAL A 56 -8.28 8.43 -12.22
CA VAL A 56 -7.85 8.83 -10.88
C VAL A 56 -8.41 10.20 -10.48
N ALA A 57 -8.45 11.16 -11.40
CA ALA A 57 -9.05 12.47 -11.15
C ALA A 57 -10.55 12.35 -10.82
N GLN A 58 -11.25 11.39 -11.46
CA GLN A 58 -12.65 11.13 -11.12
C GLN A 58 -12.80 10.52 -9.73
N TRP A 59 -11.91 9.59 -9.33
CA TRP A 59 -11.89 9.04 -7.97
C TRP A 59 -11.69 10.13 -6.91
N ARG A 60 -10.77 11.07 -7.14
CA ARG A 60 -10.54 12.20 -6.23
C ARG A 60 -11.78 13.04 -6.03
N LYS A 61 -12.51 13.34 -7.10
CA LYS A 61 -13.78 14.08 -7.03
C LYS A 61 -14.85 13.34 -6.24
N ASP A 62 -14.98 12.02 -6.47
CA ASP A 62 -15.96 11.21 -5.76
C ASP A 62 -15.62 11.13 -4.26
N LEU A 63 -14.32 11.00 -3.92
CA LEU A 63 -13.87 11.06 -2.53
C LEU A 63 -14.15 12.45 -1.92
N ASP A 64 -13.87 13.55 -2.62
CA ASP A 64 -14.15 14.91 -2.14
C ASP A 64 -15.63 15.07 -1.80
N ALA A 65 -16.53 14.59 -2.66
CA ALA A 65 -17.98 14.60 -2.43
C ALA A 65 -18.36 13.80 -1.18
N LEU A 66 -17.82 12.57 -1.01
CA LEU A 66 -18.07 11.75 0.17
C LEU A 66 -17.59 12.42 1.47
N TYR A 67 -16.40 13.02 1.46
CA TYR A 67 -15.86 13.73 2.63
C TYR A 67 -16.60 15.03 2.92
N ALA A 68 -17.26 15.61 1.92
CA ALA A 68 -18.19 16.75 2.09
C ALA A 68 -19.56 16.31 2.62
N GLY A 69 -19.83 15.01 2.75
CA GLY A 69 -21.12 14.47 3.18
C GLY A 69 -22.17 14.44 2.07
N GLU A 70 -21.74 14.49 0.82
CA GLU A 70 -22.60 14.35 -0.34
C GLU A 70 -22.85 12.88 -0.65
N HIS A 71 -24.11 12.51 -0.89
CA HIS A 71 -24.43 11.16 -1.35
C HIS A 71 -24.13 11.03 -2.85
N LEU A 72 -23.31 10.05 -3.20
CA LEU A 72 -23.05 9.76 -4.60
C LEU A 72 -24.27 9.08 -5.24
N PRO A 73 -24.61 9.43 -6.50
CA PRO A 73 -25.75 8.82 -7.17
C PRO A 73 -25.51 7.32 -7.36
N SER A 74 -26.40 6.51 -6.79
CA SER A 74 -26.37 5.04 -6.87
C SER A 74 -26.71 4.52 -8.29
N SER A 75 -27.20 5.37 -9.16
CA SER A 75 -27.68 5.02 -10.50
C SER A 75 -26.97 5.87 -11.57
N GLY A 76 -26.36 5.22 -12.55
CA GLY A 76 -25.71 5.85 -13.70
C GLY A 76 -24.19 5.75 -13.77
N ALA A 77 -23.57 5.00 -12.87
CA ALA A 77 -22.14 4.69 -12.99
C ALA A 77 -21.94 3.45 -13.89
N ASP A 78 -21.11 3.60 -14.89
CA ASP A 78 -20.75 2.50 -15.81
C ASP A 78 -19.95 1.35 -15.11
N ASP A 79 -19.59 1.52 -13.83
CA ASP A 79 -18.84 0.56 -13.03
C ASP A 79 -19.53 0.24 -11.69
N PRO A 80 -20.24 -0.90 -11.62
CA PRO A 80 -20.88 -1.37 -10.38
C PRO A 80 -19.90 -1.63 -9.23
N THR A 81 -18.66 -2.03 -9.53
CA THR A 81 -17.62 -2.30 -8.53
C THR A 81 -17.20 -1.02 -7.84
N LYS A 82 -16.99 0.05 -8.61
CA LYS A 82 -16.70 1.38 -8.08
C LYS A 82 -17.81 1.88 -7.16
N VAL A 83 -19.08 1.75 -7.59
CA VAL A 83 -20.24 2.14 -6.78
C VAL A 83 -20.27 1.40 -5.45
N ALA A 84 -20.06 0.08 -5.47
CA ALA A 84 -20.04 -0.72 -4.25
C ALA A 84 -18.92 -0.31 -3.29
N ILE A 85 -17.72 0.00 -3.82
CA ILE A 85 -16.58 0.47 -3.01
C ILE A 85 -16.88 1.84 -2.39
N LEU A 86 -17.40 2.79 -3.17
CA LEU A 86 -17.73 4.12 -2.67
C LEU A 86 -18.85 4.07 -1.62
N THR A 87 -19.84 3.20 -1.79
CA THR A 87 -20.89 2.96 -0.78
C THR A 87 -20.30 2.40 0.53
N ALA A 88 -19.38 1.42 0.43
CA ALA A 88 -18.71 0.87 1.60
C ALA A 88 -17.78 1.91 2.27
N TRP A 89 -17.20 2.81 1.48
CA TRP A 89 -16.37 3.90 1.98
C TRP A 89 -17.22 4.95 2.72
N GLU A 90 -18.38 5.32 2.18
CA GLU A 90 -19.34 6.21 2.83
C GLU A 90 -19.78 5.66 4.19
N ASP A 91 -20.16 4.38 4.24
CA ASP A 91 -20.51 3.69 5.50
C ASP A 91 -19.34 3.73 6.49
N THR A 92 -18.12 3.49 6.02
CA THR A 92 -16.91 3.56 6.84
C THR A 92 -16.70 4.97 7.41
N LEU A 93 -16.82 6.01 6.60
CA LEU A 93 -16.66 7.41 7.03
C LEU A 93 -17.76 7.87 7.99
N SER A 94 -18.94 7.25 7.95
CA SER A 94 -20.03 7.53 8.91
C SER A 94 -19.63 7.14 10.35
N THR A 95 -18.71 6.20 10.52
CA THR A 95 -18.29 5.65 11.80
C THR A 95 -16.87 6.06 12.18
N TYR A 96 -15.95 6.12 11.21
CA TYR A 96 -14.52 6.33 11.43
C TYR A 96 -14.02 7.61 10.78
N ARG A 97 -13.10 8.30 11.45
CA ARG A 97 -12.52 9.56 10.97
C ARG A 97 -11.21 9.33 10.22
N ILE A 98 -11.28 8.75 9.04
CA ILE A 98 -10.11 8.58 8.18
C ILE A 98 -9.75 9.95 7.56
N PRO A 99 -8.53 10.49 7.76
CA PRO A 99 -8.12 11.76 7.16
C PRO A 99 -8.18 11.72 5.63
N ARG A 100 -8.74 12.79 5.01
CA ARG A 100 -8.98 12.87 3.57
C ARG A 100 -7.70 12.78 2.73
N ASN A 101 -6.58 13.27 3.25
CA ASN A 101 -5.30 13.21 2.56
C ASN A 101 -4.75 11.77 2.40
N LEU A 102 -5.14 10.82 3.27
CA LEU A 102 -4.59 9.46 3.20
C LEU A 102 -4.96 8.71 1.91
N PRO A 103 -6.25 8.66 1.49
CA PRO A 103 -6.58 8.06 0.19
C PRO A 103 -5.92 8.80 -0.99
N ASP A 104 -5.67 10.11 -0.91
CA ASP A 104 -4.93 10.84 -1.95
C ASP A 104 -3.45 10.42 -2.02
N GLU A 105 -2.79 10.30 -0.88
CA GLU A 105 -1.41 9.81 -0.81
C GLU A 105 -1.27 8.41 -1.42
N LEU A 106 -2.24 7.52 -1.16
CA LEU A 106 -2.26 6.20 -1.80
C LEU A 106 -2.38 6.31 -3.33
N ILE A 107 -3.31 7.11 -3.82
CA ILE A 107 -3.51 7.34 -5.25
C ILE A 107 -2.22 7.88 -5.89
N GLU A 108 -1.52 8.81 -5.22
CA GLU A 108 -0.24 9.32 -5.69
C GLU A 108 0.83 8.23 -5.74
N GLY A 109 0.90 7.38 -4.71
CA GLY A 109 1.83 6.25 -4.66
C GLY A 109 1.61 5.28 -5.81
N VAL A 110 0.36 4.92 -6.10
CA VAL A 110 0.03 4.03 -7.22
C VAL A 110 0.34 4.70 -8.58
N LEU A 111 0.11 6.02 -8.70
CA LEU A 111 0.52 6.76 -9.90
C LEU A 111 2.04 6.80 -10.09
N MET A 112 2.84 6.76 -9.02
CA MET A 112 4.30 6.68 -9.14
C MET A 112 4.72 5.44 -9.95
N ASP A 113 4.06 4.30 -9.81
CA ASP A 113 4.37 3.09 -10.56
C ASP A 113 4.17 3.22 -12.08
N THR A 114 3.45 4.24 -12.54
CA THR A 114 3.31 4.52 -13.98
C THR A 114 4.51 5.27 -14.57
N ILE A 115 5.35 5.86 -13.72
CA ILE A 115 6.39 6.81 -14.13
C ILE A 115 7.76 6.38 -13.62
N VAL A 116 7.84 5.98 -12.35
CA VAL A 116 9.08 5.69 -11.65
C VAL A 116 9.42 4.23 -11.85
N THR A 117 10.53 3.96 -12.53
CA THR A 117 11.06 2.60 -12.72
C THR A 117 12.36 2.39 -11.95
N ARG A 118 12.93 3.45 -11.40
CA ARG A 118 14.17 3.48 -10.62
C ARG A 118 14.06 4.51 -9.50
N PHE A 119 14.71 4.23 -8.39
CA PHE A 119 14.90 5.16 -7.28
C PHE A 119 16.38 5.46 -7.14
N GLU A 120 16.76 6.74 -7.02
CA GLU A 120 18.16 7.12 -6.84
C GLU A 120 18.64 6.78 -5.44
N THR A 121 17.83 7.09 -4.42
CA THR A 121 18.19 6.97 -3.00
C THR A 121 17.16 6.18 -2.19
N PHE A 122 17.57 5.71 -1.02
CA PHE A 122 16.64 5.09 -0.07
C PHE A 122 15.54 6.06 0.39
N ASP A 123 15.82 7.36 0.50
CA ASP A 123 14.80 8.33 0.90
C ASP A 123 13.68 8.43 -0.15
N GLU A 124 13.99 8.34 -1.43
CA GLU A 124 12.98 8.28 -2.50
C GLU A 124 12.15 6.99 -2.42
N LEU A 125 12.82 5.85 -2.23
CA LEU A 125 12.14 4.57 -2.02
C LEU A 125 11.26 4.60 -0.75
N TYR A 126 11.72 5.24 0.33
CA TYR A 126 10.95 5.39 1.55
C TYR A 126 9.64 6.15 1.31
N VAL A 127 9.69 7.26 0.54
CA VAL A 127 8.49 8.04 0.18
C VAL A 127 7.50 7.16 -0.60
N TYR A 128 7.98 6.36 -1.54
CA TYR A 128 7.15 5.41 -2.26
C TYR A 128 6.51 4.38 -1.31
N CYS A 129 7.31 3.70 -0.48
CA CYS A 129 6.82 2.73 0.50
C CYS A 129 5.78 3.34 1.45
N TYR A 130 6.00 4.58 1.90
CA TYR A 130 5.04 5.31 2.72
C TYR A 130 3.70 5.45 2.00
N LYS A 131 3.72 5.92 0.75
CA LYS A 131 2.49 6.18 -0.03
C LYS A 131 1.70 4.91 -0.34
N VAL A 132 2.36 3.81 -0.71
CA VAL A 132 1.66 2.58 -1.14
C VAL A 132 1.33 1.61 0.00
N ALA A 133 2.00 1.72 1.15
CA ALA A 133 1.81 0.78 2.26
C ALA A 133 1.54 1.45 3.61
N SER A 134 2.36 2.42 4.05
CA SER A 134 2.17 3.05 5.37
C SER A 134 0.83 3.79 5.47
N VAL A 135 0.41 4.43 4.39
CA VAL A 135 -0.89 5.12 4.30
C VAL A 135 -2.06 4.15 4.53
N VAL A 136 -1.96 2.91 4.05
CA VAL A 136 -2.96 1.86 4.33
C VAL A 136 -2.98 1.52 5.82
N GLY A 137 -1.80 1.41 6.44
CA GLY A 137 -1.65 1.23 7.89
C GLY A 137 -2.28 2.38 8.68
N LEU A 138 -2.08 3.63 8.25
CA LEU A 138 -2.69 4.81 8.87
C LEU A 138 -4.22 4.79 8.76
N MET A 139 -4.79 4.50 7.58
CA MET A 139 -6.24 4.40 7.38
C MET A 139 -6.85 3.31 8.26
N THR A 140 -6.22 2.14 8.33
CA THR A 140 -6.71 1.03 9.16
C THR A 140 -6.51 1.29 10.65
N SER A 141 -5.52 2.08 11.06
CA SER A 141 -5.33 2.48 12.45
C SER A 141 -6.49 3.31 12.98
N GLU A 142 -7.10 4.18 12.15
CA GLU A 142 -8.30 4.93 12.51
C GLU A 142 -9.52 4.00 12.77
N ILE A 143 -9.55 2.84 12.12
CA ILE A 143 -10.57 1.80 12.31
C ILE A 143 -10.26 0.96 13.56
N PHE A 144 -9.01 0.58 13.75
CA PHE A 144 -8.57 -0.24 14.88
C PHE A 144 -8.72 0.49 16.21
N GLY A 145 -8.59 1.82 16.20
CA GLY A 145 -8.53 2.65 17.39
C GLY A 145 -7.21 2.52 18.16
N TYR A 146 -6.77 3.59 18.77
CA TYR A 146 -5.50 3.66 19.48
C TYR A 146 -5.58 4.59 20.70
N SER A 147 -4.77 4.30 21.73
CA SER A 147 -4.71 5.07 22.97
C SER A 147 -3.73 6.25 22.92
N SER A 148 -2.78 6.23 21.97
CA SER A 148 -1.77 7.28 21.76
C SER A 148 -1.51 7.47 20.28
N LYS A 149 -1.30 8.72 19.85
CA LYS A 149 -0.90 9.04 18.47
C LYS A 149 0.47 8.48 18.08
N GLU A 150 1.29 8.08 19.04
CA GLU A 150 2.54 7.35 18.78
C GLU A 150 2.31 6.05 18.01
N ALA A 151 1.14 5.41 18.18
CA ALA A 151 0.74 4.25 17.39
C ALA A 151 0.80 4.49 15.88
N LEU A 152 0.53 5.72 15.43
CA LEU A 152 0.58 6.07 14.01
C LEU A 152 2.01 6.03 13.44
N ALA A 153 3.02 6.42 14.23
CA ALA A 153 4.42 6.30 13.81
C ALA A 153 4.79 4.82 13.61
N HIS A 154 4.34 3.95 14.51
CA HIS A 154 4.55 2.50 14.39
C HIS A 154 3.75 1.86 13.25
N ALA A 155 2.57 2.39 12.91
CA ALA A 155 1.82 1.98 11.73
C ALA A 155 2.55 2.34 10.43
N ILE A 156 3.22 3.50 10.39
CA ILE A 156 4.09 3.88 9.26
C ILE A 156 5.24 2.88 9.12
N GLU A 157 5.94 2.59 10.23
CA GLU A 157 7.07 1.64 10.24
C GLU A 157 6.65 0.25 9.76
N LEU A 158 5.48 -0.24 10.18
CA LEU A 158 4.94 -1.52 9.71
C LEU A 158 4.71 -1.51 8.20
N GLY A 159 4.13 -0.43 7.67
CA GLY A 159 3.93 -0.29 6.22
C GLY A 159 5.25 -0.31 5.44
N ILE A 160 6.28 0.41 5.93
CA ILE A 160 7.63 0.38 5.33
C ILE A 160 8.20 -1.04 5.35
N ALA A 161 8.15 -1.73 6.50
CA ALA A 161 8.64 -3.11 6.64
C ALA A 161 7.97 -4.06 5.64
N MET A 162 6.64 -4.01 5.55
CA MET A 162 5.86 -4.84 4.63
C MET A 162 6.21 -4.56 3.17
N GLN A 163 6.37 -3.28 2.80
CA GLN A 163 6.68 -2.93 1.40
C GLN A 163 8.12 -3.30 1.03
N LEU A 164 9.08 -3.11 1.92
CA LEU A 164 10.44 -3.61 1.71
C LEU A 164 10.46 -5.13 1.53
N THR A 165 9.70 -5.86 2.34
CA THR A 165 9.56 -7.32 2.20
C THR A 165 8.97 -7.71 0.84
N ASN A 166 7.96 -6.99 0.35
CA ASN A 166 7.39 -7.21 -0.98
C ASN A 166 8.44 -6.98 -2.08
N ILE A 167 9.15 -5.85 -2.02
CA ILE A 167 10.21 -5.51 -2.98
C ILE A 167 11.30 -6.59 -3.00
N LEU A 168 11.75 -7.06 -1.83
CA LEU A 168 12.78 -8.10 -1.75
C LEU A 168 12.31 -9.45 -2.29
N ARG A 169 11.05 -9.79 -2.07
CA ARG A 169 10.44 -11.03 -2.60
C ARG A 169 10.30 -11.00 -4.12
N ASP A 170 9.93 -9.85 -4.65
CA ASP A 170 9.46 -9.71 -6.02
C ASP A 170 10.55 -9.13 -6.98
N VAL A 171 11.82 -9.00 -6.55
CA VAL A 171 12.95 -8.45 -7.36
C VAL A 171 12.99 -9.04 -8.76
N GLY A 172 12.79 -10.36 -8.90
CA GLY A 172 12.83 -11.03 -10.21
C GLY A 172 11.60 -10.75 -11.08
N GLU A 173 10.42 -10.64 -10.49
CA GLU A 173 9.16 -10.32 -11.20
C GLU A 173 9.15 -8.85 -11.61
N ASP A 174 9.66 -7.96 -10.76
CA ASP A 174 9.77 -6.53 -11.07
C ASP A 174 10.77 -6.27 -12.20
N ALA A 175 11.87 -7.02 -12.23
CA ALA A 175 12.84 -6.97 -13.34
C ALA A 175 12.20 -7.38 -14.68
N GLU A 176 11.30 -8.39 -14.72
CA GLU A 176 10.56 -8.76 -15.93
C GLU A 176 9.70 -7.61 -16.46
N ARG A 177 9.20 -6.75 -15.56
CA ARG A 177 8.43 -5.55 -15.89
C ARG A 177 9.30 -4.31 -16.16
N GLY A 178 10.63 -4.47 -16.16
CA GLY A 178 11.59 -3.40 -16.37
C GLY A 178 11.81 -2.48 -15.17
N ARG A 179 11.39 -2.90 -13.96
CA ARG A 179 11.46 -2.11 -12.73
C ARG A 179 12.59 -2.60 -11.81
N ILE A 180 13.29 -1.67 -11.17
CA ILE A 180 14.23 -1.93 -10.08
C ILE A 180 13.88 -0.98 -8.93
N TYR A 181 13.39 -1.52 -7.82
CA TYR A 181 13.03 -0.74 -6.64
C TYR A 181 14.22 -0.51 -5.70
N LEU A 182 15.24 -1.39 -5.72
CA LEU A 182 16.45 -1.16 -4.94
C LEU A 182 17.17 0.10 -5.44
N PRO A 183 17.51 1.07 -4.55
CA PRO A 183 18.11 2.34 -4.95
C PRO A 183 19.43 2.19 -5.70
N LEU A 184 19.63 3.06 -6.68
CA LEU A 184 20.81 3.03 -7.54
C LEU A 184 22.11 3.31 -6.75
N ASP A 185 22.07 4.21 -5.77
CA ASP A 185 23.22 4.49 -4.89
C ASP A 185 23.60 3.27 -4.02
N ASP A 186 22.64 2.51 -3.54
CA ASP A 186 22.88 1.27 -2.81
C ASP A 186 23.39 0.16 -3.76
N LEU A 187 22.88 0.06 -5.00
CA LEU A 187 23.43 -0.85 -6.02
C LEU A 187 24.91 -0.56 -6.26
N ASP A 188 25.26 0.70 -6.47
CA ASP A 188 26.65 1.13 -6.69
C ASP A 188 27.53 0.83 -5.47
N ALA A 189 27.05 1.12 -4.27
CA ALA A 189 27.78 0.87 -3.02
C ALA A 189 28.11 -0.61 -2.81
N TYR A 190 27.24 -1.51 -3.26
CA TYR A 190 27.47 -2.97 -3.16
C TYR A 190 28.13 -3.55 -4.41
N GLY A 191 28.37 -2.77 -5.46
CA GLY A 191 28.91 -3.23 -6.74
C GLY A 191 27.97 -4.15 -7.50
N VAL A 192 26.65 -3.90 -7.38
CA VAL A 192 25.60 -4.58 -8.14
C VAL A 192 25.25 -3.71 -9.35
N THR A 193 25.21 -4.31 -10.53
CA THR A 193 24.78 -3.61 -11.73
C THR A 193 23.29 -3.80 -11.98
N GLU A 194 22.65 -2.84 -12.66
CA GLU A 194 21.28 -3.04 -13.12
C GLU A 194 21.13 -4.29 -14.00
N ASP A 195 22.16 -4.60 -14.82
CA ASP A 195 22.16 -5.80 -15.64
C ASP A 195 22.19 -7.10 -14.81
N ASP A 196 22.76 -7.10 -13.62
CA ASP A 196 22.67 -8.25 -12.71
C ASP A 196 21.22 -8.52 -12.29
N ILE A 197 20.46 -7.47 -11.98
CA ILE A 197 19.05 -7.58 -11.63
C ILE A 197 18.19 -7.93 -12.85
N MET A 198 18.33 -7.18 -13.94
CA MET A 198 17.53 -7.36 -15.14
C MET A 198 17.75 -8.72 -15.80
N SER A 199 18.99 -9.26 -15.73
CA SER A 199 19.33 -10.61 -16.23
C SER A 199 19.10 -11.68 -15.16
N ARG A 200 18.58 -11.32 -13.97
CA ARG A 200 18.36 -12.21 -12.82
C ARG A 200 19.61 -13.02 -12.44
N ARG A 201 20.77 -12.40 -12.51
CA ARG A 201 22.03 -12.97 -12.07
C ARG A 201 22.17 -12.83 -10.56
N TRP A 202 22.15 -13.96 -9.89
CA TRP A 202 22.31 -14.02 -8.44
C TRP A 202 23.79 -13.94 -8.06
N THR A 203 24.31 -12.74 -7.87
CA THR A 203 25.70 -12.50 -7.49
C THR A 203 25.89 -12.46 -5.96
N PRO A 204 27.11 -12.72 -5.42
CA PRO A 204 27.40 -12.52 -4.01
C PRO A 204 27.13 -11.08 -3.52
N GLN A 205 27.34 -10.09 -4.38
CA GLN A 205 27.09 -8.67 -4.15
C GLN A 205 25.58 -8.41 -3.98
N LEU A 206 24.76 -8.90 -4.91
CA LEU A 206 23.30 -8.80 -4.80
C LEU A 206 22.77 -9.51 -3.56
N HIS A 207 23.33 -10.68 -3.22
CA HIS A 207 22.98 -11.39 -1.99
C HIS A 207 23.32 -10.57 -0.73
N ALA A 208 24.46 -9.87 -0.72
CA ALA A 208 24.84 -9.00 0.39
C ALA A 208 23.88 -7.80 0.53
N LEU A 209 23.51 -7.17 -0.58
CA LEU A 209 22.54 -6.07 -0.61
C LEU A 209 21.16 -6.52 -0.11
N ILE A 210 20.64 -7.64 -0.62
CA ILE A 210 19.33 -8.17 -0.18
C ILE A 210 19.34 -8.48 1.31
N ARG A 211 20.43 -9.04 1.85
CA ARG A 211 20.56 -9.30 3.28
C ARG A 211 20.55 -7.99 4.09
N ASP A 212 21.20 -6.93 3.62
CA ASP A 212 21.16 -5.62 4.29
C ASP A 212 19.73 -5.07 4.34
N TYR A 213 19.03 -5.11 3.23
CA TYR A 213 17.62 -4.69 3.15
C TYR A 213 16.69 -5.58 3.98
N THR A 214 16.97 -6.87 4.11
CA THR A 214 16.26 -7.77 5.03
C THR A 214 16.43 -7.30 6.47
N ASN A 215 17.67 -7.03 6.91
CA ASN A 215 17.95 -6.50 8.25
C ASN A 215 17.24 -5.14 8.48
N ARG A 216 17.19 -4.28 7.45
CA ARG A 216 16.49 -3.00 7.51
C ARG A 216 14.98 -3.22 7.70
N ALA A 217 14.36 -4.11 6.95
CA ALA A 217 12.95 -4.47 7.11
C ALA A 217 12.68 -5.06 8.51
N GLU A 218 13.52 -5.97 9.00
CA GLU A 218 13.42 -6.54 10.35
C GLU A 218 13.49 -5.46 11.44
N SER A 219 14.32 -4.44 11.27
CA SER A 219 14.41 -3.32 12.22
C SER A 219 13.11 -2.50 12.26
N TYR A 220 12.45 -2.29 11.12
CA TYR A 220 11.14 -1.64 11.04
C TYR A 220 10.04 -2.50 11.67
N TYR A 221 10.03 -3.83 11.44
CA TYR A 221 9.12 -4.74 12.14
C TYR A 221 9.29 -4.67 13.66
N ALA A 222 10.53 -4.80 14.14
CA ALA A 222 10.82 -4.73 15.58
C ALA A 222 10.41 -3.37 16.21
N SER A 223 10.49 -2.28 15.45
CA SER A 223 10.01 -0.98 15.89
C SER A 223 8.49 -0.92 15.89
N SER A 224 7.83 -1.45 14.86
CA SER A 224 6.38 -1.44 14.72
C SER A 224 5.65 -2.27 15.80
N ASP A 225 6.24 -3.35 16.27
CA ASP A 225 5.70 -4.19 17.34
C ASP A 225 5.40 -3.41 18.64
N ARG A 226 6.15 -2.33 18.89
CA ARG A 226 5.92 -1.44 20.03
C ARG A 226 4.61 -0.68 19.94
N GLY A 227 4.04 -0.53 18.75
CA GLY A 227 2.74 0.11 18.52
C GLY A 227 1.55 -0.79 18.83
N ILE A 228 1.70 -2.11 18.73
CA ILE A 228 0.59 -3.06 18.92
C ILE A 228 -0.10 -2.89 20.28
N PRO A 229 0.63 -2.74 21.41
CA PRO A 229 -0.01 -2.49 22.71
C PRO A 229 -0.79 -1.18 22.80
N MET A 230 -0.53 -0.23 21.91
CA MET A 230 -1.21 1.07 21.86
C MET A 230 -2.57 1.01 21.15
N LEU A 231 -2.82 -0.05 20.37
CA LEU A 231 -4.10 -0.28 19.70
C LEU A 231 -5.18 -0.74 20.70
N GLU A 232 -6.45 -0.62 20.32
CA GLU A 232 -7.54 -1.23 21.08
C GLU A 232 -7.40 -2.74 21.15
N ARG A 233 -7.82 -3.33 22.28
CA ARG A 233 -7.54 -4.75 22.59
C ARG A 233 -8.05 -5.73 21.55
N ASP A 234 -9.22 -5.46 20.98
CA ASP A 234 -9.87 -6.29 19.96
C ASP A 234 -9.14 -6.31 18.61
N SER A 235 -8.29 -5.30 18.37
CA SER A 235 -7.56 -5.16 17.11
C SER A 235 -6.12 -5.71 17.15
N ARG A 236 -5.54 -5.87 18.35
CA ARG A 236 -4.12 -6.26 18.54
C ARG A 236 -3.76 -7.59 17.89
N THR A 237 -4.59 -8.62 18.11
CA THR A 237 -4.34 -9.95 17.53
C THR A 237 -4.32 -9.91 16.01
N THR A 238 -5.21 -9.13 15.40
CA THR A 238 -5.27 -8.98 13.95
C THR A 238 -3.99 -8.34 13.40
N VAL A 239 -3.53 -7.26 14.01
CA VAL A 239 -2.29 -6.58 13.58
C VAL A 239 -1.08 -7.47 13.77
N TYR A 240 -0.98 -8.16 14.91
CA TYR A 240 0.10 -9.12 15.17
C TYR A 240 0.16 -10.29 14.17
N LEU A 241 -0.99 -10.72 13.64
CA LEU A 241 -1.04 -11.77 12.61
C LEU A 241 -0.72 -11.26 11.20
N MET A 242 -0.75 -9.93 10.99
CA MET A 242 -0.42 -9.30 9.72
C MET A 242 1.04 -8.83 9.65
N SER A 243 1.69 -8.55 10.79
CA SER A 243 3.12 -8.23 10.91
C SER A 243 3.97 -9.50 10.82
#